data_05c059c380c87eba7a4db2d61677ef7f
#
_entry.id   05c059c380c87eba7a4db2d61677ef7f
#
_cell.length_a   1.000
_cell.length_b   1.000
_cell.length_c   1.000
_cell.angle_alpha   90.00
_cell.angle_beta   90.00
_cell.angle_gamma   90.00
#
_symmetry.space_group_name_H-M   'P 1'
#
loop_
_entity.id
_entity.type
_entity.pdbx_description
1 polymer ?
#
loop_
_entity_poly.entity_id
_entity_poly.type
_entity_poly.pdbx_seq_one_letter_code
_entity_poly.pdbx_strand_id
1 'polypeptide(L)'
;MWIGIDDTDSPAGMCTTYLGAVVVRRLAQAGLRVVGARLVRLNPNVIYKTRGNAAIAIEADGDPETAFALATACVEELAEFDDEKTNPGVVVASVRPPPDFYYAALRDYCTVDEAVTVLEAAGARYRGYKNRRGLIGATAAIASDFLDLTYELLAYRKRPAWGTPRQVDAASLFRAEEETYPHTWDTVDRENGVVVGVPHTPDPVLFGIRGESPAWVKEARSYVRSEEPACEQVYATNQGTDAHLIPGSIATLREGRSYLVQGTVAEAAATGPGGHVSFLLEGCGADVRCMAYEPTKGFRGVVRTLVPGDVVAAAGSYKGGSLNLEKLGVARLADAARIRPPICSACGKRMTSAGTGKGYKCRVCGERSREPETETVERRNRPGWYEVPPTARRHLARPLVRGVPAWEEIVLQSGRECDPSSATSIR
;
A
#
# COMPACT_ATOMS: atom_id res chain seq x y z
N MET A 1 17.14 4.25 24.41
CA MET A 1 16.08 3.24 24.54
C MET A 1 15.02 3.41 23.48
N TRP A 2 14.25 2.35 23.25
CA TRP A 2 13.16 2.31 22.30
C TRP A 2 11.83 2.01 22.99
N ILE A 3 10.79 2.79 22.70
CA ILE A 3 9.45 2.64 23.26
C ILE A 3 8.51 2.29 22.13
N GLY A 4 7.85 1.13 22.18
CA GLY A 4 6.89 0.66 21.18
C GLY A 4 5.45 0.69 21.69
N ILE A 5 4.49 1.12 20.87
CA ILE A 5 3.06 1.18 21.22
C ILE A 5 2.23 0.77 20.00
N ASP A 6 1.25 -0.10 20.22
CA ASP A 6 0.30 -0.48 19.16
C ASP A 6 -1.07 -0.85 19.71
N ASP A 7 -2.08 -0.93 18.80
CA ASP A 7 -3.44 -1.43 19.00
C ASP A 7 -4.22 -0.68 20.09
N THR A 8 -4.18 0.67 20.07
CA THR A 8 -4.80 1.54 21.09
C THR A 8 -6.07 2.24 20.61
N ASP A 9 -6.46 2.08 19.36
CA ASP A 9 -7.58 2.75 18.69
C ASP A 9 -8.75 1.81 18.42
N SER A 10 -9.91 2.40 18.13
CA SER A 10 -11.11 1.68 17.70
C SER A 10 -11.74 2.34 16.47
N PRO A 11 -12.72 1.69 15.81
CA PRO A 11 -13.53 2.35 14.79
C PRO A 11 -14.30 3.57 15.29
N ALA A 12 -14.61 3.61 16.60
CA ALA A 12 -15.37 4.70 17.23
C ALA A 12 -14.52 5.95 17.53
N GLY A 13 -13.19 5.78 17.63
CA GLY A 13 -12.31 6.90 17.95
C GLY A 13 -10.87 6.51 18.21
N MET A 14 -10.13 7.45 18.75
CA MET A 14 -8.70 7.38 19.06
C MET A 14 -7.82 7.07 17.83
N CYS A 15 -6.52 7.21 18.02
CA CYS A 15 -5.50 6.85 17.03
C CYS A 15 -4.18 6.58 17.75
N THR A 16 -3.54 5.45 17.44
CA THR A 16 -2.24 5.10 18.02
C THR A 16 -1.18 6.18 17.74
N THR A 17 -1.26 6.87 16.59
CA THR A 17 -0.34 7.98 16.27
C THR A 17 -0.54 9.19 17.18
N TYR A 18 -1.79 9.53 17.52
CA TYR A 18 -2.09 10.59 18.49
C TYR A 18 -1.56 10.25 19.88
N LEU A 19 -1.83 9.02 20.33
CA LEU A 19 -1.30 8.54 21.61
C LEU A 19 0.24 8.61 21.62
N GLY A 20 0.90 8.19 20.54
CA GLY A 20 2.35 8.35 20.37
C GLY A 20 2.82 9.80 20.50
N ALA A 21 2.13 10.76 19.89
CA ALA A 21 2.44 12.19 20.03
C ALA A 21 2.25 12.70 21.45
N VAL A 22 1.27 12.18 22.21
CA VAL A 22 1.10 12.49 23.63
C VAL A 22 2.26 11.93 24.45
N VAL A 23 2.68 10.68 24.19
CA VAL A 23 3.83 10.05 24.87
C VAL A 23 5.11 10.86 24.61
N VAL A 24 5.39 11.24 23.35
CA VAL A 24 6.54 12.10 23.01
C VAL A 24 6.58 13.37 23.88
N ARG A 25 5.45 14.05 24.03
CA ARG A 25 5.37 15.27 24.84
C ARG A 25 5.56 15.00 26.33
N ARG A 26 4.95 13.93 26.86
CA ARG A 26 5.07 13.58 28.31
C ARG A 26 6.49 13.14 28.67
N LEU A 27 7.17 12.41 27.79
CA LEU A 27 8.58 12.07 27.97
C LEU A 27 9.44 13.35 28.05
N ALA A 28 9.26 14.28 27.11
CA ALA A 28 9.99 15.54 27.12
C ALA A 28 9.69 16.39 28.36
N GLN A 29 8.44 16.45 28.80
CA GLN A 29 8.05 17.15 30.05
C GLN A 29 8.64 16.53 31.30
N ALA A 30 8.87 15.21 31.31
CA ALA A 30 9.55 14.50 32.38
C ALA A 30 11.09 14.59 32.32
N GLY A 31 11.64 15.36 31.37
CA GLY A 31 13.08 15.58 31.22
C GLY A 31 13.81 14.50 30.41
N LEU A 32 13.13 13.55 29.79
CA LEU A 32 13.74 12.58 28.90
C LEU A 32 13.99 13.24 27.53
N ARG A 33 15.15 12.99 26.93
CA ARG A 33 15.50 13.52 25.61
C ARG A 33 14.92 12.63 24.50
N VAL A 34 13.85 13.06 23.87
CA VAL A 34 13.29 12.39 22.69
C VAL A 34 14.19 12.64 21.49
N VAL A 35 14.69 11.59 20.87
CA VAL A 35 15.56 11.61 19.68
C VAL A 35 14.69 11.63 18.41
N GLY A 36 13.64 10.81 18.37
CA GLY A 36 12.75 10.75 17.23
C GLY A 36 11.53 9.86 17.47
N ALA A 37 10.57 9.95 16.56
CA ALA A 37 9.40 9.09 16.55
C ALA A 37 9.19 8.47 15.17
N ARG A 38 8.78 7.21 15.13
CA ARG A 38 8.52 6.43 13.92
C ARG A 38 7.06 6.00 13.86
N LEU A 39 6.45 6.16 12.70
CA LEU A 39 5.18 5.55 12.34
C LEU A 39 5.46 4.35 11.45
N VAL A 40 5.28 3.16 11.98
CA VAL A 40 5.65 1.91 11.32
C VAL A 40 4.41 1.22 10.79
N ARG A 41 4.26 1.19 9.47
CA ARG A 41 3.20 0.42 8.81
C ARG A 41 3.60 -1.05 8.74
N LEU A 42 2.65 -1.93 9.02
CA LEU A 42 2.83 -3.37 9.02
C LEU A 42 1.95 -4.02 7.96
N ASN A 43 1.91 -5.36 7.89
CA ASN A 43 1.22 -6.10 6.84
C ASN A 43 -0.20 -5.54 6.58
N PRO A 44 -0.45 -5.01 5.39
CA PRO A 44 -1.74 -4.40 5.06
C PRO A 44 -2.89 -5.42 4.94
N ASN A 45 -2.59 -6.72 4.89
CA ASN A 45 -3.56 -7.79 4.70
C ASN A 45 -4.09 -8.38 6.02
N VAL A 46 -3.53 -7.98 7.18
CA VAL A 46 -4.01 -8.44 8.50
C VAL A 46 -5.47 -8.03 8.71
N ILE A 47 -6.31 -9.01 9.07
CA ILE A 47 -7.76 -8.84 9.23
C ILE A 47 -8.15 -8.14 10.55
N TYR A 48 -7.27 -8.18 11.55
CA TYR A 48 -7.53 -7.67 12.90
C TYR A 48 -7.24 -6.17 13.06
N LYS A 49 -6.70 -5.50 12.05
CA LYS A 49 -6.40 -4.07 12.10
C LYS A 49 -7.68 -3.23 12.14
N THR A 50 -7.63 -2.14 12.89
CA THR A 50 -8.73 -1.17 12.97
C THR A 50 -8.82 -0.34 11.68
N ARG A 51 -7.70 0.21 11.22
CA ARG A 51 -7.57 1.06 10.03
C ARG A 51 -6.35 0.65 9.19
N GLY A 52 -5.29 1.42 9.24
CA GLY A 52 -4.13 1.28 8.36
C GLY A 52 -3.00 0.39 8.87
N ASN A 53 -3.19 -0.43 9.90
CA ASN A 53 -2.19 -1.27 10.56
C ASN A 53 -0.86 -0.52 10.80
N ALA A 54 -0.79 0.26 11.87
CA ALA A 54 0.35 1.10 12.18
C ALA A 54 0.66 1.13 13.67
N ALA A 55 1.91 0.85 13.98
CA ALA A 55 2.49 0.96 15.31
C ALA A 55 3.41 2.17 15.42
N ILE A 56 3.68 2.62 16.63
CA ILE A 56 4.59 3.73 16.93
C ILE A 56 5.83 3.21 17.63
N ALA A 57 7.01 3.71 17.21
CA ALA A 57 8.23 3.59 17.97
C ALA A 57 8.79 4.98 18.30
N ILE A 58 9.27 5.16 19.54
CA ILE A 58 9.88 6.41 20.00
C ILE A 58 11.30 6.07 20.48
N GLU A 59 12.28 6.79 19.95
CA GLU A 59 13.64 6.72 20.43
C GLU A 59 13.89 7.85 21.44
N ALA A 60 14.34 7.49 22.63
CA ALA A 60 14.62 8.46 23.70
C ALA A 60 15.83 8.07 24.53
N ASP A 61 16.44 9.06 25.18
CA ASP A 61 17.47 8.87 26.21
C ASP A 61 16.90 9.23 27.57
N GLY A 62 17.33 8.49 28.58
CA GLY A 62 16.89 8.67 29.97
C GLY A 62 16.66 7.34 30.68
N ASP A 63 15.88 7.37 31.76
CA ASP A 63 15.56 6.18 32.55
C ASP A 63 14.45 5.34 31.89
N PRO A 64 14.72 4.04 31.58
CA PRO A 64 13.72 3.15 30.96
C PRO A 64 12.50 2.88 31.85
N GLU A 65 12.67 2.90 33.18
CA GLU A 65 11.57 2.67 34.11
C GLU A 65 10.55 3.82 34.05
N THR A 66 11.06 5.05 34.08
CA THR A 66 10.25 6.26 33.92
C THR A 66 9.53 6.26 32.57
N ALA A 67 10.23 5.90 31.48
CA ALA A 67 9.65 5.83 30.16
C ALA A 67 8.53 4.77 30.08
N PHE A 68 8.74 3.60 30.65
CA PHE A 68 7.74 2.53 30.69
C PHE A 68 6.51 2.94 31.49
N ALA A 69 6.69 3.54 32.68
CA ALA A 69 5.58 4.02 33.49
C ALA A 69 4.75 5.09 32.78
N LEU A 70 5.42 6.06 32.13
CA LEU A 70 4.74 7.13 31.37
C LEU A 70 3.98 6.58 30.16
N ALA A 71 4.60 5.71 29.36
CA ALA A 71 3.95 5.13 28.18
C ALA A 71 2.76 4.26 28.59
N THR A 72 2.89 3.46 29.64
CA THR A 72 1.80 2.64 30.20
C THR A 72 0.64 3.50 30.71
N ALA A 73 0.92 4.56 31.48
CA ALA A 73 -0.10 5.47 31.96
C ALA A 73 -0.84 6.18 30.82
N CYS A 74 -0.12 6.56 29.72
CA CYS A 74 -0.76 7.14 28.55
C CYS A 74 -1.71 6.15 27.85
N VAL A 75 -1.31 4.88 27.74
CA VAL A 75 -2.16 3.84 27.14
C VAL A 75 -3.38 3.59 28.02
N GLU A 76 -3.22 3.49 29.34
CA GLU A 76 -4.33 3.28 30.28
C GLU A 76 -5.32 4.44 30.32
N GLU A 77 -4.85 5.67 30.09
CA GLU A 77 -5.70 6.88 30.04
C GLU A 77 -6.44 7.04 28.71
N LEU A 78 -5.81 6.66 27.59
CA LEU A 78 -6.24 7.10 26.26
C LEU A 78 -6.71 5.98 25.33
N ALA A 79 -6.33 4.71 25.56
CA ALA A 79 -6.74 3.63 24.67
C ALA A 79 -8.24 3.30 24.83
N GLU A 80 -8.85 2.89 23.71
CA GLU A 80 -10.28 2.55 23.62
C GLU A 80 -10.57 1.14 24.18
N PHE A 81 -10.37 0.95 25.49
CA PHE A 81 -10.51 -0.36 26.14
C PHE A 81 -11.92 -0.97 26.06
N ASP A 82 -12.95 -0.17 25.85
CA ASP A 82 -14.33 -0.65 25.72
C ASP A 82 -14.57 -1.42 24.41
N ASP A 83 -13.73 -1.21 23.38
CA ASP A 83 -13.80 -1.99 22.14
C ASP A 83 -13.05 -3.32 22.30
N GLU A 84 -13.75 -4.43 22.10
CA GLU A 84 -13.17 -5.79 22.20
C GLU A 84 -11.99 -6.01 21.24
N LYS A 85 -11.94 -5.29 20.11
CA LYS A 85 -10.88 -5.38 19.11
C LYS A 85 -9.64 -4.60 19.46
N THR A 86 -9.70 -3.69 20.45
CA THR A 86 -8.56 -2.91 20.94
C THR A 86 -7.82 -3.69 22.02
N ASN A 87 -6.58 -4.07 21.74
CA ASN A 87 -5.75 -4.94 22.59
C ASN A 87 -4.34 -4.38 22.75
N PRO A 88 -4.16 -3.25 23.46
CA PRO A 88 -2.91 -2.50 23.47
C PRO A 88 -1.69 -3.30 23.90
N GLY A 89 -0.53 -2.90 23.34
CA GLY A 89 0.78 -3.34 23.76
C GLY A 89 1.73 -2.16 23.94
N VAL A 90 2.48 -2.20 25.06
CA VAL A 90 3.56 -1.25 25.37
C VAL A 90 4.84 -2.03 25.56
N VAL A 91 5.91 -1.55 24.97
CA VAL A 91 7.25 -2.15 25.04
C VAL A 91 8.29 -1.07 25.30
N VAL A 92 9.26 -1.33 26.17
CA VAL A 92 10.46 -0.49 26.34
C VAL A 92 11.70 -1.40 26.33
N ALA A 93 12.62 -1.13 25.41
CA ALA A 93 13.87 -1.86 25.27
C ALA A 93 15.07 -0.91 25.29
N SER A 94 16.07 -1.21 26.10
CA SER A 94 17.34 -0.45 26.11
C SER A 94 18.17 -0.74 24.87
N VAL A 95 18.09 -1.97 24.37
CA VAL A 95 18.75 -2.41 23.13
C VAL A 95 17.67 -2.73 22.11
N ARG A 96 17.84 -2.23 20.89
CA ARG A 96 16.91 -2.46 19.79
C ARG A 96 16.96 -3.93 19.35
N PRO A 97 15.82 -4.63 19.26
CA PRO A 97 15.76 -5.99 18.72
C PRO A 97 16.25 -6.06 17.27
N PRO A 98 16.70 -7.22 16.78
CA PRO A 98 17.02 -7.45 15.37
C PRO A 98 15.82 -7.15 14.45
N PRO A 99 16.06 -6.69 13.20
CA PRO A 99 15.01 -6.26 12.30
C PRO A 99 14.18 -7.41 11.69
N ASP A 100 14.59 -8.67 11.87
CA ASP A 100 13.90 -9.82 11.30
C ASP A 100 12.41 -9.88 11.67
N PHE A 101 12.09 -9.56 12.93
CA PHE A 101 10.71 -9.54 13.40
C PHE A 101 9.89 -8.41 12.75
N TYR A 102 10.51 -7.26 12.48
CA TYR A 102 9.86 -6.18 11.73
C TYR A 102 9.51 -6.64 10.30
N TYR A 103 10.44 -7.27 9.59
CA TYR A 103 10.17 -7.75 8.24
C TYR A 103 9.13 -8.88 8.22
N ALA A 104 9.13 -9.76 9.23
CA ALA A 104 8.09 -10.77 9.38
C ALA A 104 6.70 -10.11 9.55
N ALA A 105 6.55 -9.18 10.49
CA ALA A 105 5.28 -8.49 10.74
C ALA A 105 4.84 -7.54 9.59
N LEU A 106 5.77 -7.08 8.75
CA LEU A 106 5.51 -6.27 7.57
C LEU A 106 4.95 -7.11 6.41
N ARG A 107 5.36 -8.37 6.28
CA ARG A 107 5.13 -9.21 5.10
C ARG A 107 4.27 -10.45 5.36
N ASP A 108 4.08 -10.80 6.63
CA ASP A 108 3.37 -12.02 7.04
C ASP A 108 2.51 -11.77 8.29
N TYR A 109 1.96 -12.85 8.83
CA TYR A 109 1.27 -12.88 10.11
C TYR A 109 2.26 -13.33 11.19
N CYS A 110 2.27 -12.61 12.32
CA CYS A 110 3.04 -12.96 13.49
C CYS A 110 2.12 -13.25 14.68
N THR A 111 2.61 -14.03 15.64
CA THR A 111 1.92 -14.37 16.88
C THR A 111 2.43 -13.54 18.06
N VAL A 112 1.64 -13.51 19.14
CA VAL A 112 2.04 -12.86 20.39
C VAL A 112 3.25 -13.57 21.01
N ASP A 113 3.33 -14.90 20.91
CA ASP A 113 4.42 -15.69 21.51
C ASP A 113 5.75 -15.43 20.78
N GLU A 114 5.74 -15.29 19.46
CA GLU A 114 6.92 -14.86 18.69
C GLU A 114 7.39 -13.46 19.14
N ALA A 115 6.46 -12.50 19.30
CA ALA A 115 6.80 -11.17 19.80
C ALA A 115 7.40 -11.21 21.19
N VAL A 116 6.82 -11.99 22.13
CA VAL A 116 7.32 -12.16 23.49
C VAL A 116 8.71 -12.77 23.49
N THR A 117 8.97 -13.78 22.66
CA THR A 117 10.30 -14.40 22.54
C THR A 117 11.36 -13.36 22.15
N VAL A 118 11.05 -12.47 21.19
CA VAL A 118 11.96 -11.39 20.79
C VAL A 118 12.18 -10.38 21.91
N LEU A 119 11.13 -10.03 22.66
CA LEU A 119 11.20 -9.08 23.78
C LEU A 119 12.02 -9.63 24.95
N GLU A 120 11.84 -10.89 25.30
CA GLU A 120 12.61 -11.57 26.35
C GLU A 120 14.10 -11.66 25.97
N ALA A 121 14.40 -12.02 24.72
CA ALA A 121 15.78 -12.06 24.23
C ALA A 121 16.46 -10.68 24.26
N ALA A 122 15.70 -9.60 24.06
CA ALA A 122 16.18 -8.22 24.14
C ALA A 122 16.23 -7.66 25.58
N GLY A 123 15.78 -8.39 26.59
CA GLY A 123 15.64 -7.91 27.96
C GLY A 123 14.68 -6.73 28.07
N ALA A 124 13.66 -6.66 27.20
CA ALA A 124 12.71 -5.57 27.16
C ALA A 124 11.66 -5.67 28.28
N ARG A 125 11.21 -4.51 28.78
CA ARG A 125 9.97 -4.44 29.58
C ARG A 125 8.78 -4.32 28.64
N TYR A 126 7.71 -5.05 28.94
CA TYR A 126 6.51 -4.99 28.14
C TYR A 126 5.24 -5.20 28.98
N ARG A 127 4.14 -4.64 28.48
CA ARG A 127 2.78 -4.85 29.02
C ARG A 127 1.81 -5.02 27.87
N GLY A 128 1.15 -6.14 27.80
CA GLY A 128 0.06 -6.42 26.88
C GLY A 128 -1.26 -6.43 27.61
N TYR A 129 -2.29 -5.86 27.02
CA TYR A 129 -3.64 -5.81 27.55
C TYR A 129 -4.55 -6.77 26.79
N LYS A 130 -5.58 -7.29 27.45
CA LYS A 130 -6.56 -8.24 26.91
C LYS A 130 -5.86 -9.44 26.24
N ASN A 131 -6.03 -9.63 24.91
CA ASN A 131 -5.35 -10.71 24.17
C ASN A 131 -3.88 -10.42 23.83
N ARG A 132 -3.36 -9.26 24.24
CA ARG A 132 -1.96 -8.84 24.10
C ARG A 132 -1.47 -8.63 22.65
N ARG A 133 -2.39 -8.58 21.66
CA ARG A 133 -2.01 -8.52 20.23
C ARG A 133 -1.16 -7.31 19.88
N GLY A 134 -1.38 -6.16 20.53
CA GLY A 134 -0.57 -4.95 20.35
C GLY A 134 0.92 -5.14 20.64
N LEU A 135 1.34 -6.20 21.34
CA LEU A 135 2.76 -6.52 21.51
C LEU A 135 3.43 -6.85 20.18
N ILE A 136 2.70 -7.42 19.20
CA ILE A 136 3.24 -7.74 17.88
C ILE A 136 3.70 -6.47 17.18
N GLY A 137 2.81 -5.50 17.03
CA GLY A 137 3.13 -4.25 16.34
C GLY A 137 4.10 -3.37 17.12
N ALA A 138 3.99 -3.30 18.45
CA ALA A 138 4.92 -2.57 19.31
C ALA A 138 6.35 -3.12 19.18
N THR A 139 6.53 -4.46 19.18
CA THR A 139 7.82 -5.12 18.99
C THR A 139 8.37 -4.88 17.58
N ALA A 140 7.53 -5.05 16.55
CA ALA A 140 7.92 -4.78 15.17
C ALA A 140 8.33 -3.32 14.96
N ALA A 141 7.65 -2.38 15.62
CA ALA A 141 7.95 -0.96 15.51
C ALA A 141 9.33 -0.61 16.08
N ILE A 142 9.69 -1.11 17.27
CA ILE A 142 11.00 -0.87 17.84
C ILE A 142 12.12 -1.61 17.09
N ALA A 143 11.83 -2.75 16.44
CA ALA A 143 12.76 -3.49 15.61
C ALA A 143 12.98 -2.88 14.21
N SER A 144 12.16 -1.90 13.79
CA SER A 144 12.17 -1.36 12.41
C SER A 144 13.49 -0.66 12.06
N ASP A 145 14.09 -0.99 10.92
CA ASP A 145 15.38 -0.45 10.44
C ASP A 145 15.25 0.20 9.04
N PHE A 146 14.16 0.72 8.68
CA PHE A 146 13.82 1.31 7.37
C PHE A 146 14.98 1.41 6.38
N LEU A 147 15.02 0.51 5.39
CA LEU A 147 15.97 0.58 4.27
C LEU A 147 15.64 1.74 3.33
N ASP A 148 14.36 2.10 3.22
CA ASP A 148 13.86 3.30 2.57
C ASP A 148 13.00 4.06 3.58
N LEU A 149 13.15 5.37 3.63
CA LEU A 149 12.62 6.24 4.67
C LEU A 149 11.89 7.42 4.06
N THR A 150 10.70 7.68 4.56
CA THR A 150 9.89 8.87 4.28
C THR A 150 9.42 9.51 5.57
N TYR A 151 8.66 10.59 5.47
CA TYR A 151 8.14 11.29 6.62
C TYR A 151 6.66 11.59 6.46
N GLU A 152 5.93 11.57 7.58
CA GLU A 152 4.55 12.04 7.63
C GLU A 152 4.40 13.06 8.76
N LEU A 153 3.92 14.25 8.42
CA LEU A 153 3.45 15.22 9.40
C LEU A 153 1.97 14.93 9.64
N LEU A 154 1.61 14.67 10.91
CA LEU A 154 0.24 14.52 11.35
C LEU A 154 -0.16 15.69 12.25
N ALA A 155 -1.22 16.39 11.89
CA ALA A 155 -1.87 17.38 12.72
C ALA A 155 -3.05 16.74 13.47
N TYR A 156 -3.21 17.09 14.74
CA TYR A 156 -4.25 16.52 15.61
C TYR A 156 -5.20 17.58 16.13
N ARG A 157 -6.47 17.21 16.22
CA ARG A 157 -7.58 18.06 16.65
C ARG A 157 -7.59 18.28 18.15
N LYS A 158 -8.08 19.44 18.57
CA LYS A 158 -8.45 19.67 19.97
C LYS A 158 -9.59 18.72 20.38
N ARG A 159 -9.54 18.18 21.60
CA ARG A 159 -10.49 17.18 22.09
C ARG A 159 -11.98 17.54 21.91
N PRO A 160 -12.42 18.80 22.13
CA PRO A 160 -13.82 19.18 21.89
C PRO A 160 -14.28 19.07 20.42
N ALA A 161 -13.35 19.03 19.47
CA ALA A 161 -13.64 18.91 18.04
C ALA A 161 -13.72 17.45 17.54
N TRP A 162 -13.36 16.47 18.37
CA TRP A 162 -13.40 15.05 17.97
C TRP A 162 -14.82 14.62 17.63
N GLY A 163 -14.96 13.77 16.60
CA GLY A 163 -16.25 13.29 16.11
C GLY A 163 -17.07 14.33 15.31
N THR A 164 -16.63 15.59 15.24
CA THR A 164 -17.29 16.62 14.43
C THR A 164 -16.68 16.72 13.02
N PRO A 165 -17.36 17.35 12.03
CA PRO A 165 -16.78 17.61 10.72
C PRO A 165 -15.47 18.41 10.83
N ARG A 166 -14.43 17.99 10.07
CA ARG A 166 -13.13 18.68 10.06
C ARG A 166 -13.20 19.96 9.25
N GLN A 167 -12.67 21.04 9.82
CA GLN A 167 -12.56 22.32 9.11
C GLN A 167 -11.15 22.43 8.49
N VAL A 168 -11.02 21.90 7.28
CA VAL A 168 -9.79 21.97 6.47
C VAL A 168 -10.17 22.53 5.09
N ASP A 169 -9.50 23.58 4.67
CA ASP A 169 -9.69 24.18 3.36
C ASP A 169 -9.07 23.28 2.28
N ALA A 170 -9.93 22.62 1.51
CA ALA A 170 -9.52 21.72 0.43
C ALA A 170 -8.59 22.40 -0.58
N ALA A 171 -8.88 23.65 -0.98
CA ALA A 171 -8.05 24.37 -1.94
C ALA A 171 -6.62 24.59 -1.41
N SER A 172 -6.47 24.79 -0.10
CA SER A 172 -5.15 24.94 0.52
C SER A 172 -4.33 23.64 0.50
N LEU A 173 -4.97 22.47 0.58
CA LEU A 173 -4.30 21.17 0.44
C LEU A 173 -3.83 20.91 -1.00
N PHE A 174 -4.65 21.25 -2.00
CA PHE A 174 -4.25 21.18 -3.41
C PHE A 174 -3.05 22.09 -3.67
N ARG A 175 -3.08 23.32 -3.14
CA ARG A 175 -1.95 24.25 -3.25
C ARG A 175 -0.71 23.71 -2.52
N ALA A 176 -0.84 23.20 -1.31
CA ALA A 176 0.27 22.65 -0.54
C ALA A 176 1.04 21.58 -1.33
N GLU A 177 0.34 20.61 -1.92
CA GLU A 177 0.99 19.59 -2.74
C GLU A 177 1.53 20.17 -4.06
N GLU A 178 0.85 21.16 -4.68
CA GLU A 178 1.33 21.80 -5.90
C GLU A 178 2.67 22.50 -5.72
N GLU A 179 2.81 23.24 -4.63
CA GLU A 179 4.03 24.01 -4.32
C GLU A 179 5.20 23.10 -3.89
N THR A 180 4.92 21.89 -3.40
CA THR A 180 5.94 20.99 -2.85
C THR A 180 6.14 19.69 -3.64
N TYR A 181 5.34 19.43 -4.68
CA TYR A 181 5.54 18.30 -5.57
C TYR A 181 6.86 18.44 -6.36
N PRO A 182 7.66 17.41 -6.54
CA PRO A 182 7.44 15.99 -6.26
C PRO A 182 7.85 15.52 -4.85
N HIS A 183 8.23 16.41 -3.96
CA HIS A 183 8.79 16.09 -2.65
C HIS A 183 7.73 15.74 -1.59
N THR A 184 6.48 16.13 -1.82
CA THR A 184 5.31 15.64 -1.10
C THR A 184 4.32 15.03 -2.08
N TRP A 185 3.53 14.05 -1.64
CA TRP A 185 2.61 13.30 -2.48
C TRP A 185 1.43 12.75 -1.68
N ASP A 186 0.36 12.35 -2.37
CA ASP A 186 -0.83 11.69 -1.83
C ASP A 186 -1.59 12.51 -0.76
N THR A 187 -1.40 13.81 -0.71
CA THR A 187 -2.25 14.72 0.08
C THR A 187 -3.57 14.94 -0.65
N VAL A 188 -3.52 14.97 -1.97
CA VAL A 188 -4.67 15.09 -2.86
C VAL A 188 -4.56 14.11 -4.03
N ASP A 189 -5.72 13.77 -4.61
CA ASP A 189 -5.83 13.08 -5.89
C ASP A 189 -6.22 14.11 -6.94
N ARG A 190 -5.23 14.63 -7.68
CA ARG A 190 -5.43 15.71 -8.64
C ARG A 190 -6.29 15.30 -9.81
N GLU A 191 -6.11 14.06 -10.30
CA GLU A 191 -6.86 13.54 -11.45
C GLU A 191 -8.36 13.42 -11.14
N ASN A 192 -8.69 13.01 -9.92
CA ASN A 192 -10.07 12.81 -9.48
C ASN A 192 -10.63 13.97 -8.66
N GLY A 193 -9.85 15.02 -8.38
CA GLY A 193 -10.28 16.21 -7.64
C GLY A 193 -10.63 15.93 -6.18
N VAL A 194 -9.94 14.97 -5.53
CA VAL A 194 -10.28 14.49 -4.17
C VAL A 194 -9.16 14.80 -3.18
N VAL A 195 -9.53 15.27 -2.00
CA VAL A 195 -8.62 15.37 -0.85
C VAL A 195 -8.43 13.98 -0.22
N VAL A 196 -7.18 13.55 -0.06
CA VAL A 196 -6.80 12.23 0.49
C VAL A 196 -6.24 12.35 1.90
N GLY A 197 -5.50 13.40 2.19
CA GLY A 197 -4.80 13.61 3.47
C GLY A 197 -5.70 13.89 4.67
N VAL A 198 -7.03 14.04 4.49
CA VAL A 198 -8.01 14.29 5.57
C VAL A 198 -8.82 13.03 5.83
N PRO A 199 -8.73 12.43 7.03
CA PRO A 199 -9.51 11.23 7.37
C PRO A 199 -11.01 11.47 7.40
N HIS A 200 -11.79 10.42 7.12
CA HIS A 200 -13.26 10.43 7.24
C HIS A 200 -13.77 9.74 8.52
N THR A 201 -12.88 9.13 9.29
CA THR A 201 -13.18 8.44 10.55
C THR A 201 -13.18 9.40 11.74
N PRO A 202 -13.85 9.08 12.87
CA PRO A 202 -13.95 9.98 14.03
C PRO A 202 -12.68 10.00 14.90
N ASP A 203 -11.51 9.77 14.33
CA ASP A 203 -10.23 9.81 15.01
C ASP A 203 -9.70 11.24 15.21
N PRO A 204 -8.73 11.46 16.12
CA PRO A 204 -8.18 12.78 16.41
C PRO A 204 -7.29 13.38 15.31
N VAL A 205 -6.97 12.66 14.22
CA VAL A 205 -6.15 13.21 13.13
C VAL A 205 -6.94 14.28 12.38
N LEU A 206 -6.39 15.46 12.22
CA LEU A 206 -6.96 16.55 11.43
C LEU A 206 -6.63 16.38 9.95
N PHE A 207 -5.34 16.22 9.64
CA PHE A 207 -4.82 15.88 8.32
C PHE A 207 -3.42 15.28 8.44
N GLY A 208 -2.97 14.61 7.37
CA GLY A 208 -1.62 14.09 7.19
C GLY A 208 -0.98 14.58 5.90
N ILE A 209 0.33 14.84 5.93
CA ILE A 209 1.15 15.22 4.77
C ILE A 209 2.36 14.30 4.73
N ARG A 210 2.54 13.59 3.61
CA ARG A 210 3.67 12.68 3.37
C ARG A 210 4.71 13.33 2.46
N GLY A 211 5.98 13.04 2.72
CA GLY A 211 7.06 13.60 1.90
C GLY A 211 8.42 12.98 2.17
N GLU A 212 9.41 13.40 1.37
CA GLU A 212 10.78 12.87 1.38
C GLU A 212 11.59 13.31 2.60
N SER A 213 11.23 14.42 3.26
CA SER A 213 11.97 14.92 4.41
C SER A 213 11.10 15.70 5.39
N PRO A 214 11.55 15.87 6.65
CA PRO A 214 10.88 16.75 7.61
C PRO A 214 10.72 18.19 7.12
N ALA A 215 11.65 18.68 6.33
CA ALA A 215 11.61 20.04 5.78
C ALA A 215 10.44 20.17 4.78
N TRP A 216 10.30 19.22 3.86
CA TRP A 216 9.25 19.27 2.85
C TRP A 216 7.84 19.10 3.42
N VAL A 217 7.63 18.22 4.40
CA VAL A 217 6.31 18.09 5.02
C VAL A 217 5.93 19.32 5.85
N LYS A 218 6.91 20.02 6.45
CA LYS A 218 6.69 21.30 7.14
C LYS A 218 6.44 22.43 6.17
N GLU A 219 7.14 22.47 5.05
CA GLU A 219 6.90 23.44 3.98
C GLU A 219 5.48 23.29 3.44
N ALA A 220 5.06 22.07 3.06
CA ALA A 220 3.70 21.81 2.61
C ALA A 220 2.67 22.21 3.67
N ARG A 221 2.95 21.95 4.95
CA ARG A 221 2.08 22.36 6.06
C ARG A 221 1.86 23.88 6.12
N SER A 222 2.83 24.68 5.75
CA SER A 222 2.72 26.14 5.80
C SER A 222 1.63 26.71 4.87
N TYR A 223 1.28 25.99 3.82
CA TYR A 223 0.20 26.35 2.89
C TYR A 223 -1.19 25.93 3.37
N VAL A 224 -1.30 24.96 4.31
CA VAL A 224 -2.58 24.40 4.74
C VAL A 224 -3.33 25.32 5.68
N ARG A 225 -4.57 25.65 5.34
CA ARG A 225 -5.51 26.38 6.18
C ARG A 225 -6.53 25.41 6.78
N SER A 226 -6.64 25.42 8.11
CA SER A 226 -7.53 24.53 8.85
C SER A 226 -7.95 25.14 10.18
N GLU A 227 -8.84 24.46 10.90
CA GLU A 227 -8.99 24.69 12.33
C GLU A 227 -7.62 24.59 13.02
N GLU A 228 -7.46 25.25 14.15
CA GLU A 228 -6.18 25.26 14.88
C GLU A 228 -5.89 23.87 15.48
N PRO A 229 -4.77 23.21 15.09
CA PRO A 229 -4.40 21.92 15.67
C PRO A 229 -4.09 22.03 17.17
N ALA A 230 -4.39 20.96 17.91
CA ALA A 230 -3.94 20.81 19.30
C ALA A 230 -2.43 20.57 19.37
N CYS A 231 -1.92 19.83 18.41
CA CYS A 231 -0.48 19.57 18.22
C CYS A 231 -0.23 19.00 16.83
N GLU A 232 1.03 19.01 16.46
CA GLU A 232 1.56 18.39 15.25
C GLU A 232 2.75 17.50 15.60
N GLN A 233 2.90 16.39 14.91
CA GLN A 233 4.02 15.47 15.07
C GLN A 233 4.53 15.05 13.70
N VAL A 234 5.85 15.13 13.49
CA VAL A 234 6.51 14.53 12.33
C VAL A 234 7.03 13.17 12.72
N TYR A 235 6.68 12.17 11.93
CA TYR A 235 7.15 10.80 12.07
C TYR A 235 8.05 10.42 10.91
N ALA A 236 9.15 9.75 11.19
CA ALA A 236 9.85 8.95 10.21
C ALA A 236 9.02 7.69 9.92
N THR A 237 8.89 7.25 8.67
CA THR A 237 7.96 6.17 8.31
C THR A 237 8.43 5.34 7.12
N ASN A 238 7.94 4.12 7.01
CA ASN A 238 8.10 3.25 5.85
C ASN A 238 6.95 3.39 4.84
N GLN A 239 6.14 4.42 4.92
CA GLN A 239 5.07 4.67 3.96
C GLN A 239 5.64 5.04 2.58
N GLY A 240 4.97 4.60 1.52
CA GLY A 240 5.40 4.90 0.15
C GLY A 240 6.75 4.27 -0.24
N THR A 241 7.12 3.12 0.31
CA THR A 241 8.42 2.46 0.10
C THR A 241 8.36 1.13 -0.63
N ASP A 242 7.16 0.55 -0.81
CA ASP A 242 6.95 -0.82 -1.29
C ASP A 242 7.56 -1.92 -0.40
N ALA A 243 7.98 -1.61 0.82
CA ALA A 243 8.68 -2.54 1.71
C ALA A 243 7.87 -3.83 2.03
N HIS A 244 6.55 -3.80 1.86
CA HIS A 244 5.65 -4.95 2.02
C HIS A 244 5.65 -5.90 0.82
N LEU A 245 6.11 -5.46 -0.35
CA LEU A 245 6.17 -6.29 -1.55
C LEU A 245 7.33 -7.29 -1.46
N ILE A 246 7.00 -8.55 -1.70
CA ILE A 246 7.96 -9.64 -1.77
C ILE A 246 8.17 -9.94 -3.27
N PRO A 247 9.39 -9.76 -3.81
CA PRO A 247 9.70 -10.30 -5.13
C PRO A 247 9.49 -11.81 -5.12
N GLY A 248 8.79 -12.36 -6.11
CA GLY A 248 8.49 -13.78 -6.07
C GLY A 248 7.93 -14.36 -7.36
N SER A 249 7.70 -15.67 -7.34
CA SER A 249 7.12 -16.43 -8.42
C SER A 249 5.61 -16.62 -8.22
N ILE A 250 4.86 -16.64 -9.32
CA ILE A 250 3.42 -16.95 -9.31
C ILE A 250 3.15 -18.31 -8.66
N ALA A 251 4.07 -19.29 -8.84
CA ALA A 251 3.94 -20.63 -8.28
C ALA A 251 4.05 -20.70 -6.74
N THR A 252 4.60 -19.65 -6.10
CA THR A 252 4.89 -19.64 -4.65
C THR A 252 4.06 -18.64 -3.85
N LEU A 253 3.00 -18.08 -4.45
CA LEU A 253 2.12 -17.12 -3.79
C LEU A 253 1.44 -17.72 -2.55
N ARG A 254 1.40 -16.96 -1.47
CA ARG A 254 0.74 -17.35 -0.21
C ARG A 254 -0.29 -16.30 0.18
N GLU A 255 -1.42 -16.77 0.69
CA GLU A 255 -2.52 -15.93 1.16
C GLU A 255 -2.05 -14.92 2.23
N GLY A 256 -2.54 -13.68 2.12
CA GLY A 256 -2.26 -12.62 3.09
C GLY A 256 -0.92 -11.92 2.93
N ARG A 257 -0.16 -12.20 1.89
CA ARG A 257 1.10 -11.52 1.56
C ARG A 257 0.94 -10.61 0.34
N SER A 258 1.88 -9.70 0.14
CA SER A 258 1.93 -8.82 -1.03
C SER A 258 3.18 -9.12 -1.86
N TYR A 259 3.03 -9.15 -3.16
CA TYR A 259 4.07 -9.60 -4.07
C TYR A 259 4.32 -8.63 -5.22
N LEU A 260 5.53 -8.72 -5.77
CA LEU A 260 5.89 -8.24 -7.09
C LEU A 260 6.26 -9.46 -7.94
N VAL A 261 5.43 -9.78 -8.93
CA VAL A 261 5.61 -10.93 -9.82
C VAL A 261 5.66 -10.48 -11.28
N GLN A 262 6.31 -11.27 -12.13
CA GLN A 262 6.35 -11.07 -13.57
C GLN A 262 5.72 -12.26 -14.29
N GLY A 263 5.12 -11.98 -15.45
CA GLY A 263 4.55 -13.02 -16.29
C GLY A 263 4.08 -12.49 -17.64
N THR A 264 3.44 -13.39 -18.37
CA THR A 264 2.79 -13.10 -19.66
C THR A 264 1.27 -13.13 -19.46
N VAL A 265 0.58 -12.17 -20.03
CA VAL A 265 -0.88 -12.16 -20.05
C VAL A 265 -1.37 -13.36 -20.86
N ALA A 266 -2.09 -14.28 -20.23
CA ALA A 266 -2.61 -15.49 -20.86
C ALA A 266 -4.02 -15.29 -21.43
N GLU A 267 -4.86 -14.48 -20.76
CA GLU A 267 -6.21 -14.15 -21.20
C GLU A 267 -6.38 -12.64 -21.31
N ALA A 268 -7.13 -12.19 -22.33
CA ALA A 268 -7.49 -10.78 -22.48
C ALA A 268 -8.24 -10.27 -21.25
N ALA A 269 -7.98 -9.02 -20.89
CA ALA A 269 -8.64 -8.39 -19.76
C ALA A 269 -10.16 -8.34 -19.95
N ALA A 270 -10.89 -8.74 -18.91
CA ALA A 270 -12.35 -8.75 -18.87
C ALA A 270 -12.88 -7.81 -17.79
N THR A 271 -14.00 -7.14 -18.10
CA THR A 271 -14.72 -6.31 -17.13
C THR A 271 -15.88 -7.13 -16.54
N GLY A 272 -15.83 -7.35 -15.24
CA GLY A 272 -16.86 -8.04 -14.47
C GLY A 272 -17.93 -7.09 -13.89
N PRO A 273 -18.90 -7.65 -13.14
CA PRO A 273 -19.90 -6.88 -12.41
C PRO A 273 -19.25 -5.81 -11.51
N GLY A 274 -19.90 -4.66 -11.35
CA GLY A 274 -19.35 -3.54 -10.56
C GLY A 274 -18.18 -2.80 -11.23
N GLY A 275 -17.84 -3.13 -12.49
CA GLY A 275 -16.80 -2.44 -13.26
C GLY A 275 -15.36 -2.84 -12.87
N HIS A 276 -15.18 -3.91 -12.11
CA HIS A 276 -13.86 -4.49 -11.84
C HIS A 276 -13.26 -5.08 -13.11
N VAL A 277 -11.94 -4.97 -13.26
CA VAL A 277 -11.22 -5.52 -14.42
C VAL A 277 -10.27 -6.59 -13.96
N SER A 278 -10.23 -7.72 -14.66
CA SER A 278 -9.29 -8.81 -14.36
C SER A 278 -8.66 -9.38 -15.62
N PHE A 279 -7.47 -9.96 -15.47
CA PHE A 279 -6.80 -10.75 -16.49
C PHE A 279 -6.07 -11.93 -15.84
N LEU A 280 -5.71 -12.92 -16.62
CA LEU A 280 -4.91 -14.05 -16.17
C LEU A 280 -3.44 -13.79 -16.51
N LEU A 281 -2.58 -13.85 -15.50
CA LEU A 281 -1.12 -13.73 -15.63
C LEU A 281 -0.50 -15.12 -15.44
N GLU A 282 0.33 -15.57 -16.39
CA GLU A 282 1.02 -16.83 -16.37
C GLU A 282 2.52 -16.63 -16.25
N GLY A 283 3.19 -17.44 -15.43
CA GLY A 283 4.64 -17.44 -15.28
C GLY A 283 5.13 -18.63 -14.47
N CYS A 284 6.30 -19.17 -14.82
CA CYS A 284 6.92 -20.31 -14.13
C CYS A 284 6.01 -21.53 -13.98
N GLY A 285 5.17 -21.82 -15.00
CA GLY A 285 4.26 -22.98 -15.00
C GLY A 285 3.06 -22.86 -14.08
N ALA A 286 2.74 -21.68 -13.59
CA ALA A 286 1.59 -21.36 -12.78
C ALA A 286 0.87 -20.11 -13.31
N ASP A 287 -0.36 -19.91 -12.88
CA ASP A 287 -1.15 -18.74 -13.22
C ASP A 287 -1.75 -18.06 -11.99
N VAL A 288 -2.11 -16.78 -12.13
CA VAL A 288 -2.83 -16.01 -11.11
C VAL A 288 -3.80 -15.02 -11.76
N ARG A 289 -5.00 -14.93 -11.22
CA ARG A 289 -5.96 -13.89 -11.59
C ARG A 289 -5.54 -12.55 -10.98
N CYS A 290 -5.20 -11.58 -11.81
CA CYS A 290 -4.91 -10.21 -11.39
C CYS A 290 -6.18 -9.37 -11.44
N MET A 291 -6.42 -8.57 -10.38
CA MET A 291 -7.65 -7.80 -10.19
C MET A 291 -7.35 -6.30 -10.04
N ALA A 292 -8.00 -5.46 -10.87
CA ALA A 292 -8.07 -4.02 -10.67
C ALA A 292 -9.52 -3.64 -10.29
N TYR A 293 -9.73 -3.31 -9.03
CA TYR A 293 -11.06 -3.01 -8.48
C TYR A 293 -11.57 -1.63 -8.88
N GLU A 294 -12.89 -1.40 -8.75
CA GLU A 294 -13.53 -0.13 -9.12
C GLU A 294 -12.85 1.11 -8.53
N PRO A 295 -12.48 1.14 -7.25
CA PRO A 295 -11.87 2.33 -6.65
C PRO A 295 -10.56 2.79 -7.31
N THR A 296 -9.91 1.93 -8.11
CA THR A 296 -8.65 2.27 -8.82
C THR A 296 -8.84 3.14 -10.06
N LYS A 297 -10.07 3.60 -10.34
CA LYS A 297 -10.42 4.63 -11.36
C LYS A 297 -9.75 4.42 -12.73
N GLY A 298 -8.91 5.38 -13.17
CA GLY A 298 -8.20 5.36 -14.46
C GLY A 298 -7.27 4.17 -14.65
N PHE A 299 -6.68 3.64 -13.58
CA PHE A 299 -5.80 2.48 -13.62
C PHE A 299 -6.47 1.24 -14.25
N ARG A 300 -7.77 1.02 -14.01
CA ARG A 300 -8.54 -0.03 -14.69
C ARG A 300 -8.56 0.13 -16.21
N GLY A 301 -8.48 1.38 -16.69
CA GLY A 301 -8.40 1.67 -18.12
C GLY A 301 -7.14 1.08 -18.75
N VAL A 302 -6.01 1.19 -18.06
CA VAL A 302 -4.75 0.57 -18.45
C VAL A 302 -4.87 -0.95 -18.49
N VAL A 303 -5.33 -1.54 -17.39
CA VAL A 303 -5.50 -3.01 -17.28
C VAL A 303 -6.44 -3.55 -18.35
N ARG A 304 -7.52 -2.84 -18.69
CA ARG A 304 -8.51 -3.25 -19.69
C ARG A 304 -7.94 -3.39 -21.10
N THR A 305 -6.84 -2.73 -21.39
CA THR A 305 -6.22 -2.76 -22.74
C THR A 305 -5.16 -3.85 -22.89
N LEU A 306 -4.88 -4.64 -21.85
CA LEU A 306 -3.98 -5.79 -21.93
C LEU A 306 -4.56 -6.87 -22.83
N VAL A 307 -3.67 -7.50 -23.61
CA VAL A 307 -4.00 -8.63 -24.48
C VAL A 307 -3.06 -9.80 -24.25
N PRO A 308 -3.44 -11.03 -24.63
CA PRO A 308 -2.57 -12.19 -24.52
C PRO A 308 -1.21 -11.94 -25.23
N GLY A 309 -0.14 -12.35 -24.56
CA GLY A 309 1.24 -12.16 -25.02
C GLY A 309 1.91 -10.87 -24.52
N ASP A 310 1.17 -9.94 -23.86
CA ASP A 310 1.80 -8.81 -23.15
C ASP A 310 2.65 -9.35 -22.00
N VAL A 311 3.87 -8.83 -21.84
CA VAL A 311 4.76 -9.15 -20.71
C VAL A 311 4.66 -8.03 -19.67
N VAL A 312 4.26 -8.39 -18.47
CA VAL A 312 4.00 -7.42 -17.40
C VAL A 312 4.61 -7.86 -16.07
N ALA A 313 4.90 -6.87 -15.23
CA ALA A 313 5.11 -7.05 -13.79
C ALA A 313 3.86 -6.57 -13.04
N ALA A 314 3.38 -7.36 -12.11
CA ALA A 314 2.19 -7.08 -11.30
C ALA A 314 2.58 -7.00 -9.83
N ALA A 315 2.30 -5.87 -9.18
CA ALA A 315 2.50 -5.67 -7.76
C ALA A 315 1.17 -5.56 -7.05
N GLY A 316 1.01 -6.27 -5.92
CA GLY A 316 -0.22 -6.21 -5.15
C GLY A 316 -0.35 -7.30 -4.09
N SER A 317 -1.50 -7.33 -3.43
CA SER A 317 -1.83 -8.29 -2.37
C SER A 317 -2.46 -9.55 -2.92
N TYR A 318 -1.91 -10.70 -2.55
CA TYR A 318 -2.52 -11.99 -2.85
C TYR A 318 -3.55 -12.35 -1.78
N LYS A 319 -4.81 -12.40 -2.21
CA LYS A 319 -5.96 -12.68 -1.33
C LYS A 319 -7.10 -13.34 -2.09
N GLY A 320 -7.64 -14.43 -1.52
CA GLY A 320 -8.76 -15.15 -2.12
C GLY A 320 -8.43 -15.72 -3.50
N GLY A 321 -7.21 -16.21 -3.71
CA GLY A 321 -6.75 -16.79 -4.97
C GLY A 321 -6.48 -15.76 -6.08
N SER A 322 -6.47 -14.46 -5.77
CA SER A 322 -6.21 -13.39 -6.74
C SER A 322 -5.17 -12.38 -6.26
N LEU A 323 -4.43 -11.78 -7.20
CA LEU A 323 -3.51 -10.69 -6.95
C LEU A 323 -4.24 -9.36 -7.16
N ASN A 324 -4.49 -8.64 -6.06
CA ASN A 324 -5.17 -7.34 -6.06
C ASN A 324 -4.17 -6.24 -6.37
N LEU A 325 -4.22 -5.69 -7.57
CA LEU A 325 -3.21 -4.81 -8.12
C LEU A 325 -3.11 -3.47 -7.40
N GLU A 326 -1.88 -3.08 -7.10
CA GLU A 326 -1.45 -1.76 -6.65
C GLU A 326 -0.63 -1.03 -7.72
N LYS A 327 0.15 -1.78 -8.52
CA LYS A 327 0.93 -1.30 -9.67
C LYS A 327 0.98 -2.33 -10.76
N LEU A 328 1.21 -1.84 -11.97
CA LEU A 328 1.44 -2.65 -13.17
C LEU A 328 2.58 -2.05 -13.99
N GLY A 329 3.61 -2.82 -14.21
CA GLY A 329 4.66 -2.49 -15.16
C GLY A 329 4.40 -3.22 -16.47
N VAL A 330 4.39 -2.53 -17.60
CA VAL A 330 4.31 -3.12 -18.94
C VAL A 330 5.70 -3.15 -19.53
N ALA A 331 6.29 -4.34 -19.63
CA ALA A 331 7.64 -4.53 -20.18
C ALA A 331 7.61 -4.58 -21.70
N ARG A 332 6.68 -5.36 -22.25
CA ARG A 332 6.52 -5.55 -23.70
C ARG A 332 5.05 -5.73 -24.05
N LEU A 333 4.64 -5.07 -25.12
CA LEU A 333 3.32 -5.23 -25.70
C LEU A 333 3.36 -6.23 -26.86
N ALA A 334 2.45 -7.18 -26.86
CA ALA A 334 2.19 -8.03 -28.00
C ALA A 334 1.42 -7.27 -29.10
N ASP A 335 1.55 -7.73 -30.33
CA ASP A 335 0.73 -7.23 -31.40
C ASP A 335 -0.75 -7.56 -31.14
N ALA A 336 -1.61 -6.56 -31.20
CA ALA A 336 -3.04 -6.75 -31.09
C ALA A 336 -3.67 -6.76 -32.49
N ALA A 337 -4.39 -7.82 -32.77
CA ALA A 337 -5.10 -7.96 -34.02
C ALA A 337 -6.63 -8.06 -33.78
N ARG A 338 -7.39 -7.38 -34.59
CA ARG A 338 -8.83 -7.45 -34.61
C ARG A 338 -9.30 -8.18 -35.86
N ILE A 339 -10.08 -9.23 -35.66
CA ILE A 339 -10.72 -9.96 -36.74
C ILE A 339 -11.95 -9.15 -37.20
N ARG A 340 -12.01 -8.84 -38.51
CA ARG A 340 -13.15 -8.16 -39.14
C ARG A 340 -13.67 -8.96 -40.34
N PRO A 341 -14.95 -8.78 -40.70
CA PRO A 341 -15.42 -9.26 -42.00
C PRO A 341 -14.54 -8.69 -43.11
N PRO A 342 -14.11 -9.48 -44.10
CA PRO A 342 -13.18 -9.05 -45.14
C PRO A 342 -13.84 -8.05 -46.08
N ILE A 343 -13.01 -7.32 -46.83
CA ILE A 343 -13.48 -6.51 -47.96
C ILE A 343 -13.71 -7.45 -49.15
N CYS A 344 -14.85 -7.28 -49.83
CA CYS A 344 -15.17 -8.07 -51.02
C CYS A 344 -14.22 -7.74 -52.15
N SER A 345 -13.54 -8.75 -52.70
CA SER A 345 -12.62 -8.60 -53.83
C SER A 345 -13.28 -8.16 -55.13
N ALA A 346 -14.58 -8.49 -55.31
CA ALA A 346 -15.35 -8.15 -56.52
C ALA A 346 -15.88 -6.72 -56.52
N CYS A 347 -16.32 -6.18 -55.38
CA CYS A 347 -16.98 -4.87 -55.39
C CYS A 347 -16.50 -3.87 -54.32
N GLY A 348 -15.44 -4.23 -53.54
CA GLY A 348 -14.81 -3.36 -52.56
C GLY A 348 -15.68 -3.07 -51.31
N LYS A 349 -16.83 -3.69 -51.15
CA LYS A 349 -17.71 -3.47 -50.00
C LYS A 349 -17.35 -4.46 -48.88
N ARG A 350 -17.45 -4.02 -47.61
CA ARG A 350 -17.22 -4.89 -46.47
C ARG A 350 -18.32 -5.96 -46.40
N MET A 351 -17.88 -7.22 -46.27
CA MET A 351 -18.77 -8.36 -46.17
C MET A 351 -19.44 -8.43 -44.78
N THR A 352 -20.42 -9.27 -44.63
CA THR A 352 -21.11 -9.56 -43.35
C THR A 352 -21.00 -11.05 -43.04
N SER A 353 -21.04 -11.41 -41.74
CA SER A 353 -21.06 -12.81 -41.33
C SER A 353 -22.24 -13.54 -41.98
N ALA A 354 -21.98 -14.74 -42.52
CA ALA A 354 -23.00 -15.61 -43.10
C ALA A 354 -23.59 -16.60 -42.07
N GLY A 355 -23.18 -16.48 -40.78
CA GLY A 355 -23.56 -17.35 -39.67
C GLY A 355 -22.38 -18.14 -39.13
N THR A 356 -22.55 -18.76 -37.97
CA THR A 356 -21.50 -19.52 -37.28
C THR A 356 -20.94 -20.62 -38.21
N GLY A 357 -19.61 -20.58 -38.43
CA GLY A 357 -18.91 -21.54 -39.30
C GLY A 357 -19.16 -21.39 -40.81
N LYS A 358 -19.99 -20.43 -41.27
CA LYS A 358 -20.35 -20.24 -42.67
C LYS A 358 -19.53 -19.16 -43.39
N GLY A 359 -18.57 -18.54 -42.74
CA GLY A 359 -17.72 -17.48 -43.27
C GLY A 359 -18.47 -16.15 -43.48
N TYR A 360 -18.16 -15.44 -44.58
CA TYR A 360 -18.64 -14.11 -44.86
C TYR A 360 -19.32 -14.05 -46.24
N LYS A 361 -20.30 -13.15 -46.42
CA LYS A 361 -21.02 -12.93 -47.66
C LYS A 361 -21.14 -11.42 -47.95
N CYS A 362 -20.85 -11.05 -49.16
CA CYS A 362 -21.13 -9.69 -49.63
C CYS A 362 -22.62 -9.51 -49.89
N ARG A 363 -23.25 -8.50 -49.28
CA ARG A 363 -24.67 -8.20 -49.47
C ARG A 363 -24.96 -7.53 -50.82
N VAL A 364 -23.92 -7.04 -51.50
CA VAL A 364 -24.08 -6.30 -52.78
C VAL A 364 -23.98 -7.24 -53.97
N CYS A 365 -22.92 -8.05 -54.07
CA CYS A 365 -22.63 -8.91 -55.20
C CYS A 365 -22.78 -10.41 -54.92
N GLY A 366 -23.04 -10.81 -53.68
CA GLY A 366 -23.21 -12.21 -53.30
C GLY A 366 -21.94 -13.01 -53.11
N GLU A 367 -20.77 -12.45 -53.37
CA GLU A 367 -19.43 -13.08 -53.20
C GLU A 367 -19.26 -13.60 -51.78
N ARG A 368 -18.50 -14.70 -51.61
CA ARG A 368 -18.27 -15.35 -50.32
C ARG A 368 -16.77 -15.46 -50.03
N SER A 369 -16.42 -15.29 -48.77
CA SER A 369 -15.08 -15.57 -48.23
C SER A 369 -15.19 -16.45 -46.99
N ARG A 370 -14.21 -17.33 -46.80
CA ARG A 370 -14.07 -18.08 -45.55
C ARG A 370 -13.13 -17.40 -44.57
N GLU A 371 -12.22 -16.61 -45.07
CA GLU A 371 -11.18 -15.98 -44.27
C GLU A 371 -11.58 -14.57 -43.83
N PRO A 372 -11.40 -14.24 -42.54
CA PRO A 372 -11.55 -12.90 -42.06
C PRO A 372 -10.39 -12.00 -42.53
N GLU A 373 -10.60 -10.72 -42.46
CA GLU A 373 -9.53 -9.72 -42.52
C GLU A 373 -8.94 -9.50 -41.11
N THR A 374 -7.65 -9.57 -40.99
CA THR A 374 -6.95 -9.25 -39.73
C THR A 374 -6.41 -7.82 -39.83
N GLU A 375 -6.89 -6.95 -38.94
CA GLU A 375 -6.43 -5.57 -38.83
C GLU A 375 -5.59 -5.42 -37.58
N THR A 376 -4.37 -4.91 -37.71
CA THR A 376 -3.53 -4.53 -36.58
C THR A 376 -4.17 -3.38 -35.80
N VAL A 377 -4.34 -3.51 -34.52
CA VAL A 377 -4.92 -2.47 -33.65
C VAL A 377 -3.79 -1.73 -32.96
N GLU A 378 -3.79 -0.41 -33.08
CA GLU A 378 -2.84 0.41 -32.34
C GLU A 378 -3.06 0.26 -30.84
N ARG A 379 -2.00 0.00 -30.10
CA ARG A 379 -2.02 -0.18 -28.66
C ARG A 379 -2.06 1.18 -27.96
N ARG A 380 -3.01 1.35 -27.02
CA ARG A 380 -3.14 2.58 -26.24
C ARG A 380 -2.12 2.68 -25.12
N ASN A 381 -1.76 1.53 -24.52
CA ASN A 381 -0.70 1.47 -23.51
C ASN A 381 0.67 1.62 -24.17
N ARG A 382 1.63 2.08 -23.38
CA ARG A 382 3.05 2.10 -23.72
C ARG A 382 3.82 1.25 -22.70
N PRO A 383 5.01 0.73 -23.03
CA PRO A 383 5.91 0.20 -22.02
C PRO A 383 6.17 1.24 -20.92
N GLY A 384 6.17 0.80 -19.65
CA GLY A 384 6.33 1.68 -18.50
C GLY A 384 5.50 1.23 -17.31
N TRP A 385 5.58 1.98 -16.21
CA TRP A 385 4.86 1.71 -14.98
C TRP A 385 3.57 2.52 -14.89
N TYR A 386 2.57 1.89 -14.31
CA TYR A 386 1.25 2.42 -14.01
C TYR A 386 0.88 2.09 -12.58
N GLU A 387 0.18 3.00 -11.90
CA GLU A 387 -0.20 2.84 -10.50
C GLU A 387 -1.64 3.25 -10.24
N VAL A 388 -2.17 2.80 -9.13
CA VAL A 388 -3.49 3.25 -8.67
C VAL A 388 -3.43 4.72 -8.23
N PRO A 389 -4.53 5.48 -8.35
CA PRO A 389 -4.56 6.87 -7.91
C PRO A 389 -4.38 6.98 -6.38
N PRO A 390 -3.99 8.15 -5.86
CA PRO A 390 -3.81 8.39 -4.43
C PRO A 390 -4.99 7.94 -3.56
N THR A 391 -6.22 8.12 -4.02
CA THR A 391 -7.45 7.68 -3.32
C THR A 391 -7.56 6.17 -3.11
N ALA A 392 -6.89 5.36 -3.93
CA ALA A 392 -6.89 3.90 -3.85
C ALA A 392 -5.54 3.32 -3.41
N ARG A 393 -4.54 4.17 -3.19
CA ARG A 393 -3.18 3.75 -2.85
C ARG A 393 -3.09 3.34 -1.39
N ARG A 394 -2.49 2.19 -1.16
CA ARG A 394 -2.13 1.75 0.20
C ARG A 394 -0.98 2.57 0.75
N HIS A 395 -0.96 2.77 2.06
CA HIS A 395 0.09 3.57 2.71
C HIS A 395 1.51 3.10 2.38
N LEU A 396 1.75 1.80 2.26
CA LEU A 396 3.07 1.24 1.94
C LEU A 396 3.44 1.32 0.47
N ALA A 397 2.45 1.44 -0.45
CA ALA A 397 2.72 1.47 -1.87
C ALA A 397 3.50 2.74 -2.26
N ARG A 398 4.68 2.56 -2.88
CA ARG A 398 5.54 3.66 -3.35
C ARG A 398 4.88 4.37 -4.53
N PRO A 399 4.64 5.67 -4.46
CA PRO A 399 4.22 6.45 -5.63
C PRO A 399 5.30 6.42 -6.73
N LEU A 400 4.90 6.38 -7.99
CA LEU A 400 5.85 6.36 -9.12
C LEU A 400 6.77 7.59 -9.14
N VAL A 401 6.32 8.70 -8.59
CA VAL A 401 7.13 9.93 -8.44
C VAL A 401 8.39 9.71 -7.58
N ARG A 402 8.38 8.74 -6.67
CA ARG A 402 9.54 8.33 -5.87
C ARG A 402 10.48 7.34 -6.58
N GLY A 403 10.22 7.02 -7.83
CA GLY A 403 10.96 6.04 -8.61
C GLY A 403 10.25 4.70 -8.73
N VAL A 404 10.76 3.89 -9.62
CA VAL A 404 10.22 2.58 -10.00
C VAL A 404 11.28 1.49 -9.84
N PRO A 405 10.88 0.23 -9.61
CA PRO A 405 11.82 -0.89 -9.64
C PRO A 405 12.50 -0.99 -11.02
N ALA A 406 13.79 -1.26 -11.04
CA ALA A 406 14.50 -1.51 -12.29
C ALA A 406 14.03 -2.84 -12.91
N TRP A 407 13.81 -2.86 -14.24
CA TRP A 407 13.36 -4.05 -14.95
C TRP A 407 14.33 -5.21 -14.82
N GLU A 408 15.63 -4.92 -14.84
CA GLU A 408 16.69 -5.91 -14.70
C GLU A 408 16.61 -6.65 -13.36
N GLU A 409 16.26 -5.95 -12.29
CA GLU A 409 16.10 -6.54 -10.96
C GLU A 409 14.90 -7.50 -10.92
N ILE A 410 13.79 -7.15 -11.58
CA ILE A 410 12.59 -7.98 -11.64
C ILE A 410 12.85 -9.25 -12.48
N VAL A 411 13.48 -9.10 -13.64
CA VAL A 411 13.81 -10.22 -14.55
C VAL A 411 14.80 -11.18 -13.91
N LEU A 412 15.85 -10.67 -13.26
CA LEU A 412 16.87 -11.50 -12.60
C LEU A 412 16.30 -12.31 -11.44
N GLN A 413 15.35 -11.75 -10.70
CA GLN A 413 14.70 -12.44 -9.59
C GLN A 413 13.72 -13.52 -10.08
N SER A 414 12.89 -13.22 -11.08
CA SER A 414 11.94 -14.18 -11.66
C SER A 414 12.65 -15.32 -12.42
N GLY A 415 13.78 -15.06 -13.07
CA GLY A 415 14.58 -16.06 -13.78
C GLY A 415 15.31 -17.05 -12.87
N ARG A 416 15.74 -16.61 -11.66
CA ARG A 416 16.40 -17.47 -10.68
C ARG A 416 15.42 -18.44 -9.99
N GLU A 417 14.18 -18.03 -9.80
CA GLU A 417 13.17 -18.86 -9.14
C GLU A 417 12.52 -19.90 -10.07
N CYS A 418 12.63 -19.74 -11.39
CA CYS A 418 12.19 -20.75 -12.36
C CYS A 418 13.21 -21.90 -12.52
N ASP A 419 14.39 -21.80 -11.94
CA ASP A 419 15.37 -22.90 -11.88
C ASP A 419 15.16 -23.69 -10.57
N PRO A 420 14.65 -24.92 -10.63
CA PRO A 420 14.41 -25.76 -9.44
C PRO A 420 15.70 -26.09 -8.65
N SER A 421 16.90 -25.78 -9.20
CA SER A 421 18.18 -25.96 -8.51
C SER A 421 18.57 -24.78 -7.60
N SER A 422 17.89 -23.63 -7.68
CA SER A 422 18.24 -22.41 -6.93
C SER A 422 17.54 -22.25 -5.58
N ALA A 423 16.71 -23.23 -5.16
CA ALA A 423 15.95 -23.18 -3.90
C ALA A 423 16.79 -23.37 -2.62
N THR A 424 18.13 -23.29 -2.69
CA THR A 424 19.01 -23.59 -1.55
C THR A 424 20.00 -22.46 -1.26
N SER A 425 19.60 -21.21 -1.17
CA SER A 425 20.41 -20.20 -0.44
C SER A 425 19.71 -18.83 -0.33
N ILE A 426 18.74 -18.72 0.53
CA ILE A 426 18.46 -17.45 1.24
C ILE A 426 18.20 -17.85 2.69
N ARG A 427 19.27 -17.82 3.49
CA ARG A 427 19.21 -17.83 4.95
C ARG A 427 19.12 -16.40 5.45
#